data_8e61b1c16eaa2e21cf205177970bacb0
#
_entry.id   8e61b1c16eaa2e21cf205177970bacb0
#
_cell.length_a   1.000
_cell.length_b   1.000
_cell.length_c   1.000
_cell.angle_alpha   90.00
_cell.angle_beta   90.00
_cell.angle_gamma   90.00
#
_symmetry.space_group_name_H-M   'P 1'
#
loop_
_entity.id
_entity.type
_entity.pdbx_description
1 polymer ?
#
loop_
_entity_poly.entity_id
_entity_poly.type
_entity_poly.pdbx_seq_one_letter_code
_entity_poly.pdbx_strand_id
1 'polypeptide(L)'
;MTVVVALMLCAVLAGGQAKTHGKESIRVHISAADVRGGSPPGDALQGRLAAVRELRDALRRKAGLSVVDDRAQADVTVEVTDREQQNAGEGGFGGVKLTPFVNTIIRVRVTFGEHQSELKGMGPGTGSRAAKDAADGLLKWIERNRADRPPPS
;
A
#
# COMPACT_ATOMS: atom_id res chain seq x y z
N MET A 1 -33.16 54.20 -43.36
CA MET A 1 -32.07 53.27 -43.09
C MET A 1 -31.72 53.34 -41.62
N THR A 2 -32.19 52.39 -40.85
CA THR A 2 -32.03 52.40 -39.40
C THR A 2 -31.29 51.10 -39.05
N VAL A 3 -30.04 51.19 -38.60
CA VAL A 3 -29.20 50.10 -38.19
C VAL A 3 -29.44 49.81 -36.71
N VAL A 4 -30.00 48.66 -36.38
CA VAL A 4 -30.17 48.18 -35.00
C VAL A 4 -28.93 47.38 -34.64
N VAL A 5 -28.12 47.89 -33.73
CA VAL A 5 -26.99 47.19 -33.12
C VAL A 5 -27.50 46.41 -31.93
N ALA A 6 -27.55 45.13 -32.06
CA ALA A 6 -27.88 44.21 -30.93
C ALA A 6 -26.63 43.99 -30.10
N LEU A 7 -26.60 44.53 -28.88
CA LEU A 7 -25.56 44.25 -27.89
C LEU A 7 -25.87 42.89 -27.21
N MET A 8 -25.10 41.87 -27.54
CA MET A 8 -25.12 40.61 -26.80
C MET A 8 -24.30 40.75 -25.53
N LEU A 9 -24.99 40.74 -24.40
CA LEU A 9 -24.41 40.70 -23.06
C LEU A 9 -24.06 39.25 -22.73
N CYS A 10 -22.77 38.86 -22.87
CA CYS A 10 -22.26 37.57 -22.37
C CYS A 10 -22.11 37.67 -20.85
N ALA A 11 -23.07 37.08 -20.13
CA ALA A 11 -22.96 36.86 -18.70
C ALA A 11 -21.96 35.69 -18.46
N VAL A 12 -20.77 36.06 -18.04
CA VAL A 12 -19.77 35.10 -17.54
C VAL A 12 -20.20 34.67 -16.14
N LEU A 13 -20.85 33.51 -16.05
CA LEU A 13 -21.10 32.81 -14.79
C LEU A 13 -19.73 32.28 -14.31
N ALA A 14 -19.09 33.06 -13.44
CA ALA A 14 -17.98 32.58 -12.62
C ALA A 14 -18.52 31.55 -11.64
N GLY A 15 -18.62 30.29 -12.08
CA GLY A 15 -18.85 29.14 -11.23
C GLY A 15 -17.65 28.96 -10.29
N GLY A 16 -17.78 29.50 -9.08
CA GLY A 16 -16.84 29.23 -7.99
C GLY A 16 -16.86 27.73 -7.70
N GLN A 17 -15.91 26.99 -8.27
CA GLN A 17 -15.61 25.63 -7.82
C GLN A 17 -15.08 25.76 -6.40
N ALA A 18 -15.95 25.46 -5.44
CA ALA A 18 -15.52 25.18 -4.08
C ALA A 18 -14.47 24.04 -4.18
N LYS A 19 -13.20 24.37 -3.96
CA LYS A 19 -12.14 23.41 -3.74
C LYS A 19 -12.52 22.63 -2.48
N THR A 20 -13.27 21.56 -2.65
CA THR A 20 -13.30 20.51 -1.65
C THR A 20 -11.85 20.05 -1.55
N HIS A 21 -11.17 20.37 -0.46
CA HIS A 21 -9.93 19.75 -0.05
C HIS A 21 -10.25 18.27 0.25
N GLY A 22 -10.50 17.49 -0.82
CA GLY A 22 -10.48 16.05 -0.76
C GLY A 22 -9.08 15.69 -0.30
N LYS A 23 -9.00 15.02 0.84
CA LYS A 23 -7.76 14.49 1.40
C LYS A 23 -7.05 13.73 0.29
N GLU A 24 -6.01 14.33 -0.29
CA GLU A 24 -5.31 13.81 -1.46
C GLU A 24 -4.85 12.38 -1.13
N SER A 25 -5.30 11.38 -1.90
CA SER A 25 -4.95 10.01 -1.65
C SER A 25 -3.48 9.79 -2.00
N ILE A 26 -2.75 9.13 -1.11
CA ILE A 26 -1.34 8.81 -1.30
C ILE A 26 -1.24 7.64 -2.27
N ARG A 27 -0.49 7.81 -3.34
CA ARG A 27 -0.29 6.80 -4.38
C ARG A 27 0.81 5.84 -3.96
N VAL A 28 0.49 4.55 -3.93
CA VAL A 28 1.39 3.48 -3.49
C VAL A 28 1.66 2.53 -4.65
N HIS A 29 2.93 2.34 -5.00
CA HIS A 29 3.38 1.30 -5.92
C HIS A 29 3.90 0.10 -5.13
N ILE A 30 3.53 -1.12 -5.55
CA ILE A 30 3.92 -2.36 -4.88
C ILE A 30 4.58 -3.30 -5.88
N SER A 31 5.79 -3.76 -5.55
CA SER A 31 6.55 -4.72 -6.34
C SER A 31 7.15 -5.83 -5.47
N ALA A 32 7.58 -6.91 -6.10
CA ALA A 32 8.41 -7.91 -5.46
C ALA A 32 9.89 -7.52 -5.61
N ALA A 33 10.68 -7.71 -4.56
CA ALA A 33 12.11 -7.52 -4.64
C ALA A 33 12.75 -8.61 -5.52
N ASP A 34 13.79 -8.24 -6.25
CA ASP A 34 14.58 -9.18 -7.01
C ASP A 34 15.21 -10.23 -6.10
N VAL A 35 15.25 -11.46 -6.57
CA VAL A 35 15.88 -12.58 -5.84
C VAL A 35 17.40 -12.43 -5.97
N ARG A 36 18.03 -11.74 -5.03
CA ARG A 36 19.49 -11.73 -4.91
C ARG A 36 19.91 -12.81 -3.92
N GLY A 37 20.48 -13.90 -4.44
CA GLY A 37 21.18 -14.92 -3.62
C GLY A 37 20.45 -16.25 -3.44
N GLY A 38 21.01 -17.28 -4.00
CA GLY A 38 21.15 -18.66 -3.55
C GLY A 38 19.94 -19.57 -3.31
N SER A 39 18.73 -19.08 -3.20
CA SER A 39 17.54 -19.94 -3.13
C SER A 39 17.04 -20.29 -4.52
N PRO A 40 16.47 -21.51 -4.73
CA PRO A 40 15.90 -21.86 -6.02
C PRO A 40 14.89 -20.77 -6.42
N PRO A 41 15.05 -20.16 -7.61
CA PRO A 41 14.36 -18.92 -7.98
C PRO A 41 12.83 -19.00 -7.97
N GLY A 42 12.28 -20.21 -8.13
CA GLY A 42 10.85 -20.40 -8.34
C GLY A 42 9.99 -20.11 -7.12
N ASP A 43 10.22 -20.77 -6.00
CA ASP A 43 9.29 -20.75 -4.86
C ASP A 43 9.34 -19.42 -4.10
N ALA A 44 10.52 -18.85 -3.90
CA ALA A 44 10.67 -17.57 -3.21
C ALA A 44 10.05 -16.43 -4.01
N LEU A 45 10.22 -16.39 -5.33
CA LEU A 45 9.61 -15.41 -6.20
C LEU A 45 8.08 -15.55 -6.22
N GLN A 46 7.56 -16.77 -6.35
CA GLN A 46 6.12 -17.02 -6.32
C GLN A 46 5.51 -16.61 -4.98
N GLY A 47 6.19 -16.86 -3.88
CA GLY A 47 5.79 -16.40 -2.55
C GLY A 47 5.68 -14.87 -2.47
N ARG A 48 6.68 -14.13 -2.97
CA ARG A 48 6.66 -12.65 -3.01
C ARG A 48 5.57 -12.12 -3.93
N LEU A 49 5.37 -12.71 -5.10
CA LEU A 49 4.30 -12.31 -6.02
C LEU A 49 2.90 -12.55 -5.42
N ALA A 50 2.73 -13.63 -4.66
CA ALA A 50 1.49 -13.86 -3.90
C ALA A 50 1.30 -12.78 -2.83
N ALA A 51 2.35 -12.44 -2.07
CA ALA A 51 2.30 -11.38 -1.08
C ALA A 51 2.02 -10.00 -1.69
N VAL A 52 2.56 -9.69 -2.88
CA VAL A 52 2.24 -8.46 -3.63
C VAL A 52 0.74 -8.38 -3.92
N ARG A 53 0.11 -9.47 -4.39
CA ARG A 53 -1.34 -9.49 -4.66
C ARG A 53 -2.15 -9.29 -3.38
N GLU A 54 -1.82 -10.03 -2.32
CA GLU A 54 -2.49 -9.96 -1.02
C GLU A 54 -2.38 -8.55 -0.40
N LEU A 55 -1.19 -7.93 -0.48
CA LEU A 55 -0.94 -6.59 0.03
C LEU A 55 -1.66 -5.51 -0.79
N ARG A 56 -1.70 -5.68 -2.12
CA ARG A 56 -2.44 -4.80 -3.04
C ARG A 56 -3.92 -4.79 -2.71
N ASP A 57 -4.51 -5.96 -2.47
CA ASP A 57 -5.91 -6.09 -2.08
C ASP A 57 -6.20 -5.51 -0.68
N ALA A 58 -5.25 -5.66 0.26
CA ALA A 58 -5.37 -5.07 1.59
C ALA A 58 -5.32 -3.53 1.53
N LEU A 59 -4.41 -2.96 0.74
CA LEU A 59 -4.23 -1.50 0.59
C LEU A 59 -5.39 -0.83 -0.15
N ARG A 60 -5.98 -1.48 -1.15
CA ARG A 60 -7.17 -0.96 -1.86
C ARG A 60 -8.37 -0.73 -0.94
N ARG A 61 -8.41 -1.42 0.20
CA ARG A 61 -9.47 -1.27 1.22
C ARG A 61 -9.17 -0.16 2.24
N LYS A 62 -8.01 0.49 2.15
CA LYS A 62 -7.61 1.55 3.08
C LYS A 62 -7.98 2.92 2.53
N ALA A 63 -8.76 3.67 3.29
CA ALA A 63 -9.09 5.04 2.95
C ALA A 63 -7.82 5.91 2.92
N GLY A 64 -7.73 6.81 1.95
CA GLY A 64 -6.61 7.72 1.79
C GLY A 64 -5.39 7.13 1.09
N LEU A 65 -5.45 5.87 0.63
CA LEU A 65 -4.42 5.25 -0.20
C LEU A 65 -5.00 4.89 -1.58
N SER A 66 -4.16 5.00 -2.60
CA SER A 66 -4.47 4.59 -3.98
C SER A 66 -3.33 3.74 -4.50
N VAL A 67 -3.62 2.52 -4.95
CA VAL A 67 -2.59 1.64 -5.51
C VAL A 67 -2.42 1.97 -6.99
N VAL A 68 -1.17 2.26 -7.39
CA VAL A 68 -0.78 2.56 -8.77
C VAL A 68 0.15 1.48 -9.32
N ASP A 69 0.07 1.25 -10.64
CA ASP A 69 0.91 0.26 -11.31
C ASP A 69 2.26 0.85 -11.74
N ASP A 70 2.29 2.15 -12.05
CA ASP A 70 3.51 2.84 -12.45
C ASP A 70 4.24 3.40 -11.22
N ARG A 71 5.50 2.95 -11.05
CA ARG A 71 6.38 3.44 -9.97
C ARG A 71 6.64 4.94 -10.06
N ALA A 72 6.70 5.50 -11.27
CA ALA A 72 6.96 6.93 -11.45
C ALA A 72 5.82 7.82 -10.95
N GLN A 73 4.60 7.27 -10.85
CA GLN A 73 3.43 7.98 -10.34
C GLN A 73 3.22 7.80 -8.83
N ALA A 74 4.03 6.99 -8.18
CA ALA A 74 3.88 6.66 -6.77
C ALA A 74 4.53 7.70 -5.87
N ASP A 75 3.85 8.04 -4.79
CA ASP A 75 4.40 8.81 -3.68
C ASP A 75 5.16 7.91 -2.70
N VAL A 76 4.71 6.66 -2.57
CA VAL A 76 5.30 5.61 -1.73
C VAL A 76 5.58 4.38 -2.57
N THR A 77 6.77 3.83 -2.45
CA THR A 77 7.12 2.53 -3.03
C THR A 77 7.23 1.47 -1.95
N VAL A 78 6.62 0.33 -2.19
CA VAL A 78 6.63 -0.84 -1.31
C VAL A 78 7.21 -2.02 -2.06
N GLU A 79 8.27 -2.58 -1.55
CA GLU A 79 8.97 -3.71 -2.13
C GLU A 79 8.84 -4.91 -1.20
N VAL A 80 8.16 -5.96 -1.64
CA VAL A 80 8.04 -7.21 -0.87
C VAL A 80 9.37 -7.94 -0.93
N THR A 81 10.08 -7.97 0.19
CA THR A 81 11.41 -8.58 0.29
C THR A 81 11.34 -10.06 0.63
N ASP A 82 10.32 -10.47 1.39
CA ASP A 82 10.18 -11.86 1.81
C ASP A 82 8.73 -12.23 2.13
N ARG A 83 8.42 -13.54 1.98
CA ARG A 83 7.22 -14.18 2.47
C ARG A 83 7.56 -15.54 3.00
N GLU A 84 7.39 -15.74 4.29
CA GLU A 84 7.77 -16.95 4.99
C GLU A 84 6.54 -17.54 5.70
N GLN A 85 6.53 -18.86 5.84
CA GLN A 85 5.54 -19.57 6.65
C GLN A 85 6.24 -20.20 7.84
N GLN A 86 5.80 -19.85 9.04
CA GLN A 86 6.33 -20.43 10.27
C GLN A 86 5.27 -21.30 10.93
N ASN A 87 5.64 -22.54 11.21
CA ASN A 87 4.82 -23.39 12.06
C ASN A 87 4.82 -22.81 13.48
N ALA A 88 3.69 -22.35 13.94
CA ALA A 88 3.52 -21.94 15.32
C ALA A 88 3.33 -23.21 16.15
N GLY A 89 4.43 -23.64 16.73
CA GLY A 89 4.67 -24.67 17.72
C GLY A 89 3.66 -25.80 17.90
N GLU A 90 4.16 -27.02 17.98
CA GLU A 90 3.46 -28.14 18.61
C GLU A 90 3.44 -27.89 20.12
N GLY A 91 2.46 -27.13 20.60
CA GLY A 91 2.20 -26.89 22.01
C GLY A 91 1.08 -27.82 22.48
N GLY A 92 1.42 -28.99 23.00
CA GLY A 92 0.48 -29.85 23.73
C GLY A 92 0.64 -29.63 25.24
N PHE A 93 -0.37 -29.14 25.91
CA PHE A 93 -0.45 -29.19 27.34
C PHE A 93 -1.54 -30.25 27.74
N GLY A 94 -1.16 -31.23 28.55
CA GLY A 94 -2.12 -32.21 29.08
C GLY A 94 -2.67 -33.23 28.06
N GLY A 95 -1.90 -33.64 27.03
CA GLY A 95 -2.30 -34.73 26.12
C GLY A 95 -3.24 -34.30 24.98
N VAL A 96 -3.63 -33.06 24.89
CA VAL A 96 -4.40 -32.52 23.77
C VAL A 96 -3.43 -32.05 22.69
N LYS A 97 -3.41 -32.73 21.54
CA LYS A 97 -2.68 -32.27 20.35
C LYS A 97 -3.40 -31.04 19.81
N LEU A 98 -2.84 -29.86 20.01
CA LEU A 98 -3.30 -28.67 19.32
C LEU A 98 -2.95 -28.79 17.85
N THR A 99 -3.90 -28.54 16.95
CA THR A 99 -3.65 -28.51 15.52
C THR A 99 -2.57 -27.46 15.23
N PRO A 100 -1.43 -27.83 14.62
CA PRO A 100 -0.40 -26.89 14.30
C PRO A 100 -0.98 -25.84 13.35
N PHE A 101 -0.93 -24.58 13.73
CA PHE A 101 -1.32 -23.50 12.84
C PHE A 101 -0.07 -22.83 12.26
N VAL A 102 -0.18 -22.49 11.00
CA VAL A 102 0.91 -21.83 10.27
C VAL A 102 0.72 -20.31 10.35
N ASN A 103 1.74 -19.60 10.76
CA ASN A 103 1.79 -18.15 10.63
C ASN A 103 2.46 -17.77 9.32
N THR A 104 1.83 -16.87 8.59
CA THR A 104 2.46 -16.23 7.43
C THR A 104 3.07 -14.90 7.88
N ILE A 105 4.31 -14.66 7.44
CA ILE A 105 5.05 -13.43 7.67
C ILE A 105 5.34 -12.81 6.31
N ILE A 106 5.03 -11.52 6.16
CA ILE A 106 5.38 -10.73 4.97
C ILE A 106 6.32 -9.61 5.44
N ARG A 107 7.49 -9.52 4.81
CA ARG A 107 8.45 -8.43 5.03
C ARG A 107 8.41 -7.51 3.83
N VAL A 108 8.38 -6.21 4.09
CA VAL A 108 8.36 -5.19 3.05
C VAL A 108 9.36 -4.09 3.37
N ARG A 109 10.04 -3.62 2.35
CA ARG A 109 10.80 -2.38 2.37
C ARG A 109 9.93 -1.26 1.82
N VAL A 110 9.83 -0.17 2.55
CA VAL A 110 9.01 0.98 2.17
C VAL A 110 9.89 2.21 2.01
N THR A 111 9.58 3.03 1.00
CA THR A 111 10.27 4.29 0.74
C THR A 111 9.23 5.38 0.49
N PHE A 112 9.36 6.50 1.18
CA PHE A 112 8.52 7.69 1.05
C PHE A 112 9.41 8.94 1.09
N GLY A 113 9.67 9.55 -0.06
CA GLY A 113 10.68 10.59 -0.19
C GLY A 113 12.07 10.09 0.23
N GLU A 114 12.68 10.71 1.22
CA GLU A 114 13.98 10.30 1.78
C GLU A 114 13.87 9.25 2.89
N HIS A 115 12.66 8.99 3.39
CA HIS A 115 12.42 8.03 4.46
C HIS A 115 12.35 6.62 3.92
N GLN A 116 13.11 5.72 4.52
CA GLN A 116 13.08 4.29 4.23
C GLN A 116 12.93 3.49 5.52
N SER A 117 12.17 2.40 5.48
CA SER A 117 12.01 1.49 6.61
C SER A 117 11.69 0.07 6.13
N GLU A 118 11.91 -0.89 7.00
CA GLU A 118 11.40 -2.25 6.83
C GLU A 118 10.23 -2.47 7.77
N LEU A 119 9.12 -2.98 7.20
CA LEU A 119 7.93 -3.32 7.96
C LEU A 119 7.68 -4.82 7.85
N LYS A 120 7.01 -5.35 8.86
CA LYS A 120 6.64 -6.75 8.97
C LYS A 120 5.15 -6.85 9.25
N GLY A 121 4.46 -7.67 8.46
CA GLY A 121 3.10 -8.09 8.76
C GLY A 121 3.06 -9.58 9.09
N MET A 122 2.26 -9.96 10.08
CA MET A 122 2.13 -11.34 10.52
C MET A 122 0.66 -11.70 10.73
N GLY A 123 0.30 -12.92 10.38
CA GLY A 123 -1.04 -13.42 10.63
C GLY A 123 -1.15 -14.93 10.47
N PRO A 124 -2.11 -15.56 11.20
CA PRO A 124 -2.34 -16.99 11.09
C PRO A 124 -2.99 -17.37 9.75
N GLY A 125 -2.61 -18.55 9.24
CA GLY A 125 -3.15 -19.15 8.03
C GLY A 125 -2.59 -18.54 6.75
N THR A 126 -3.48 -18.21 5.81
CA THR A 126 -3.13 -17.62 4.51
C THR A 126 -2.59 -16.20 4.66
N GLY A 127 -1.78 -15.76 3.72
CA GLY A 127 -1.10 -14.45 3.77
C GLY A 127 -1.99 -13.21 3.87
N SER A 128 -3.30 -13.34 3.65
CA SER A 128 -4.23 -12.18 3.68
C SER A 128 -4.27 -11.44 5.03
N ARG A 129 -4.12 -12.15 6.16
CA ARG A 129 -4.05 -11.53 7.50
C ARG A 129 -2.70 -10.84 7.71
N ALA A 130 -1.63 -11.47 7.28
CA ALA A 130 -0.29 -10.87 7.30
C ALA A 130 -0.22 -9.62 6.40
N ALA A 131 -0.84 -9.66 5.22
CA ALA A 131 -0.95 -8.52 4.32
C ALA A 131 -1.76 -7.38 4.92
N LYS A 132 -2.86 -7.69 5.63
CA LYS A 132 -3.65 -6.68 6.34
C LYS A 132 -2.83 -6.01 7.43
N ASP A 133 -2.10 -6.79 8.23
CA ASP A 133 -1.24 -6.29 9.31
C ASP A 133 -0.10 -5.42 8.74
N ALA A 134 0.54 -5.86 7.65
CA ALA A 134 1.53 -5.06 6.93
C ALA A 134 0.95 -3.74 6.39
N ALA A 135 -0.28 -3.77 5.83
CA ALA A 135 -0.96 -2.59 5.32
C ALA A 135 -1.33 -1.60 6.44
N ASP A 136 -1.73 -2.09 7.62
CA ASP A 136 -2.01 -1.27 8.80
C ASP A 136 -0.71 -0.63 9.33
N GLY A 137 0.38 -1.38 9.36
CA GLY A 137 1.72 -0.88 9.70
C GLY A 137 2.20 0.19 8.72
N LEU A 138 2.01 -0.03 7.41
CA LEU A 138 2.36 0.91 6.36
C LEU A 138 1.60 2.24 6.51
N LEU A 139 0.27 2.18 6.72
CA LEU A 139 -0.54 3.38 6.89
C LEU A 139 -0.04 4.22 8.07
N LYS A 140 0.19 3.59 9.24
CA LYS A 140 0.73 4.27 10.43
C LYS A 140 2.12 4.87 10.19
N TRP A 141 2.95 4.18 9.42
CA TRP A 141 4.28 4.66 9.08
C TRP A 141 4.22 5.87 8.14
N ILE A 142 3.36 5.84 7.12
CA ILE A 142 3.12 6.95 6.20
C ILE A 142 2.59 8.17 6.97
N GLU A 143 1.63 8.01 7.87
CA GLU A 143 1.05 9.09 8.66
C GLU A 143 2.10 9.81 9.51
N ARG A 144 3.02 9.05 10.12
CA ARG A 144 4.14 9.61 10.91
C ARG A 144 5.11 10.41 10.04
N ASN A 145 5.51 9.86 8.88
CA ASN A 145 6.50 10.49 8.00
C ASN A 145 5.90 11.58 7.10
N ARG A 146 4.57 11.65 6.96
CA ARG A 146 3.90 12.74 6.25
C ARG A 146 3.95 14.05 7.01
N ALA A 147 3.94 14.01 8.34
CA ALA A 147 4.03 15.20 9.18
C ALA A 147 5.35 15.95 9.03
N ASP A 148 6.43 15.24 8.66
CA ASP A 148 7.77 15.79 8.47
C ASP A 148 8.00 16.37 7.06
N ARG A 149 7.00 16.28 6.17
CA ARG A 149 7.12 16.83 4.82
C ARG A 149 6.85 18.34 4.83
N PRO A 150 7.79 19.17 4.37
CA PRO A 150 7.52 20.60 4.19
C PRO A 150 6.37 20.78 3.19
N PRO A 151 5.50 21.81 3.37
CA PRO A 151 4.42 22.08 2.44
C PRO A 151 5.01 22.29 1.02
N PRO A 152 4.32 21.86 -0.02
CA PRO A 152 4.77 22.09 -1.40
C PRO A 152 4.92 23.58 -1.64
N SER A 153 6.06 23.98 -2.18
CA SER A 153 6.42 25.36 -2.56
C SER A 153 5.54 25.86 -3.69
#